data_514427bec085d752f2482884fca501c1
#
_entry.id   514427bec085d752f2482884fca501c1
#
_cell.length_a   1.000
_cell.length_b   1.000
_cell.length_c   1.000
_cell.angle_alpha   90.00
_cell.angle_beta   90.00
_cell.angle_gamma   90.00
#
_symmetry.space_group_name_H-M   'P 1'
#
loop_
_entity.id
_entity.type
_entity.pdbx_description
1 polymer ?
#
loop_
_entity_poly.entity_id
_entity_poly.type
_entity_poly.pdbx_seq_one_letter_code
_entity_poly.pdbx_strand_id
1 'polypeptide(L)'
;FPADAPKEAIDYIALFKNKEADNVVLLRRGVVNEPKASDHRPVYADVRFATRADKLFCSDPYLQNITSSGVRVMYQTNAVVHTWVEYGTDTVKTKTARTLLAGQEPCFDIENKVRIDSLEPGRKYYYRVCAQEVLLNEAYRKILGGTVKTAWHSFTLPSPDTRNFTAVIYNDLHEQDGVMNSLAQILKNNGIKADLTFFNGDCVPEPRDRAHAIERVNVLMRGANAADVPTFIIRGNHEIRNSYSA
;
A
#
# COMPACT_ATOMS: atom_id res chain seq x y z
N PHE A 1 -5.41 -11.00 -50.68
CA PHE A 1 -4.16 -10.37 -50.21
C PHE A 1 -3.17 -11.49 -49.91
N PRO A 2 -2.13 -11.71 -50.71
CA PRO A 2 -1.17 -12.75 -50.41
C PRO A 2 -0.37 -12.36 -49.16
N ALA A 3 -0.21 -13.29 -48.21
CA ALA A 3 0.51 -13.06 -46.95
C ALA A 3 2.00 -12.81 -47.14
N ASP A 4 2.56 -13.16 -48.28
CA ASP A 4 3.94 -12.90 -48.67
C ASP A 4 4.21 -11.45 -49.14
N ALA A 5 3.17 -10.73 -49.60
CA ALA A 5 3.25 -9.35 -50.03
C ALA A 5 2.03 -8.52 -49.58
N PRO A 6 1.83 -8.35 -48.25
CA PRO A 6 0.63 -7.69 -47.75
C PRO A 6 0.68 -6.19 -48.06
N LYS A 7 -0.40 -5.67 -48.65
CA LYS A 7 -0.57 -4.23 -48.94
C LYS A 7 -1.46 -3.52 -47.93
N GLU A 8 -2.27 -4.25 -47.20
CA GLU A 8 -3.26 -3.73 -46.25
C GLU A 8 -3.30 -4.60 -45.01
N ALA A 9 -3.70 -4.03 -43.87
CA ALA A 9 -4.00 -4.77 -42.65
C ALA A 9 -5.50 -5.10 -42.67
N ILE A 10 -5.85 -6.39 -42.62
CA ILE A 10 -7.25 -6.87 -42.61
C ILE A 10 -7.63 -7.60 -41.33
N ASP A 11 -6.62 -8.01 -40.52
CA ASP A 11 -6.82 -8.66 -39.26
C ASP A 11 -6.52 -7.72 -38.11
N TYR A 12 -7.41 -7.62 -37.13
CA TYR A 12 -7.34 -6.73 -36.00
C TYR A 12 -7.66 -7.44 -34.68
N ILE A 13 -6.92 -7.11 -33.65
CA ILE A 13 -7.30 -7.40 -32.26
C ILE A 13 -7.82 -6.10 -31.66
N ALA A 14 -9.12 -6.05 -31.32
CA ALA A 14 -9.75 -4.89 -30.72
C ALA A 14 -9.91 -5.09 -29.22
N LEU A 15 -9.45 -4.11 -28.44
CA LEU A 15 -9.66 -4.03 -26.99
C LEU A 15 -10.74 -2.98 -26.72
N PHE A 16 -11.92 -3.44 -26.32
CA PHE A 16 -13.00 -2.55 -25.93
C PHE A 16 -12.85 -2.14 -24.49
N LYS A 17 -12.65 -0.83 -24.25
CA LYS A 17 -12.62 -0.25 -22.91
C LYS A 17 -14.02 0.19 -22.51
N ASN A 18 -14.51 -0.30 -21.37
CA ASN A 18 -15.64 0.31 -20.65
C ASN A 18 -15.12 1.32 -19.62
N LYS A 19 -16.01 2.00 -18.91
CA LYS A 19 -15.61 3.02 -17.90
C LYS A 19 -14.72 2.47 -16.76
N GLU A 20 -14.70 1.15 -16.57
CA GLU A 20 -13.87 0.46 -15.57
C GLU A 20 -12.53 -0.02 -16.16
N ALA A 21 -12.30 0.15 -17.44
CA ALA A 21 -11.20 -0.47 -18.19
C ALA A 21 -9.94 0.40 -18.33
N ASP A 22 -9.73 1.38 -17.46
CA ASP A 22 -8.40 2.01 -17.31
C ASP A 22 -7.34 1.02 -16.77
N ASN A 23 -7.75 -0.26 -16.67
CA ASN A 23 -7.00 -1.32 -16.02
C ASN A 23 -6.33 -2.28 -17.01
N VAL A 24 -6.29 -1.99 -18.30
CA VAL A 24 -5.66 -2.86 -19.31
C VAL A 24 -4.61 -2.10 -20.09
N VAL A 25 -3.42 -2.67 -20.15
CA VAL A 25 -2.27 -2.12 -20.91
C VAL A 25 -1.85 -3.09 -21.98
N LEU A 26 -1.69 -2.59 -23.20
CA LEU A 26 -1.06 -3.29 -24.29
C LEU A 26 0.47 -3.28 -24.06
N LEU A 27 1.04 -4.44 -23.79
CA LEU A 27 2.49 -4.60 -23.59
C LEU A 27 3.21 -4.74 -24.93
N ARG A 28 2.77 -5.71 -25.74
CA ARG A 28 3.32 -5.99 -27.08
C ARG A 28 2.21 -6.29 -28.06
N ARG A 29 2.50 -6.03 -29.32
CA ARG A 29 1.67 -6.45 -30.46
C ARG A 29 2.56 -6.71 -31.66
N GLY A 30 2.09 -7.52 -32.57
CA GLY A 30 2.82 -7.77 -33.80
C GLY A 30 2.08 -8.69 -34.75
N VAL A 31 2.71 -8.89 -35.87
CA VAL A 31 2.31 -9.84 -36.89
C VAL A 31 3.37 -10.93 -36.96
N VAL A 32 2.98 -12.17 -36.94
CA VAL A 32 3.92 -13.30 -37.10
C VAL A 32 4.28 -13.40 -38.57
N ASN A 33 5.58 -13.44 -38.87
CA ASN A 33 6.05 -13.55 -40.25
C ASN A 33 6.02 -15.01 -40.72
N GLU A 34 4.81 -15.53 -40.98
CA GLU A 34 4.56 -16.86 -41.52
C GLU A 34 3.60 -16.76 -42.70
N PRO A 35 4.13 -16.55 -43.92
CA PRO A 35 3.28 -16.37 -45.13
C PRO A 35 2.78 -17.65 -45.77
N LYS A 36 3.25 -18.83 -45.32
CA LYS A 36 2.97 -20.10 -45.97
C LYS A 36 1.78 -20.88 -45.38
N ALA A 37 1.45 -20.61 -44.12
CA ALA A 37 0.42 -21.36 -43.40
C ALA A 37 -1.00 -20.90 -43.76
N SER A 38 -1.17 -19.64 -44.22
CA SER A 38 -2.46 -19.05 -44.54
C SER A 38 -2.26 -17.85 -45.46
N ASP A 39 -3.30 -17.43 -46.15
CA ASP A 39 -3.37 -16.13 -46.85
C ASP A 39 -3.44 -14.94 -45.88
N HIS A 40 -3.67 -15.18 -44.59
CA HIS A 40 -3.55 -14.21 -43.50
C HIS A 40 -2.35 -14.50 -42.62
N ARG A 41 -1.65 -13.45 -42.16
CA ARG A 41 -0.60 -13.58 -41.16
C ARG A 41 -1.19 -13.49 -39.75
N PRO A 42 -0.83 -14.40 -38.87
CA PRO A 42 -1.28 -14.33 -37.46
C PRO A 42 -0.90 -12.99 -36.80
N VAL A 43 -1.85 -12.38 -36.12
CA VAL A 43 -1.63 -11.20 -35.28
C VAL A 43 -1.64 -11.60 -33.81
N TYR A 44 -0.85 -10.93 -33.00
CA TYR A 44 -0.84 -11.15 -31.56
C TYR A 44 -0.85 -9.86 -30.77
N ALA A 45 -1.37 -9.91 -29.56
CA ALA A 45 -1.28 -8.85 -28.57
C ALA A 45 -1.09 -9.44 -27.17
N ASP A 46 -0.07 -8.97 -26.46
CA ASP A 46 0.09 -9.24 -25.03
C ASP A 46 -0.52 -8.08 -24.25
N VAL A 47 -1.45 -8.40 -23.38
CA VAL A 47 -2.13 -7.42 -22.54
C VAL A 47 -1.90 -7.73 -21.06
N ARG A 48 -1.77 -6.67 -20.24
CA ARG A 48 -1.72 -6.77 -18.79
C ARG A 48 -2.95 -6.10 -18.19
N PHE A 49 -3.61 -6.82 -17.29
CA PHE A 49 -4.67 -6.25 -16.47
C PHE A 49 -4.07 -5.70 -15.19
N ALA A 50 -4.47 -4.50 -14.81
CA ALA A 50 -4.12 -3.92 -13.52
C ALA A 50 -4.87 -4.62 -12.38
N THR A 51 -4.33 -4.51 -11.18
CA THR A 51 -5.02 -4.90 -9.95
C THR A 51 -6.30 -4.07 -9.80
N ARG A 52 -7.39 -4.71 -9.40
CA ARG A 52 -8.64 -4.00 -9.12
C ARG A 52 -8.41 -2.95 -8.03
N ALA A 53 -9.04 -1.78 -8.16
CA ALA A 53 -8.85 -0.66 -7.23
C ALA A 53 -9.15 -1.03 -5.77
N ASP A 54 -10.20 -1.85 -5.53
CA ASP A 54 -10.58 -2.35 -4.20
C ASP A 54 -9.62 -3.41 -3.63
N LYS A 55 -8.64 -3.85 -4.42
CA LYS A 55 -7.63 -4.85 -4.05
C LYS A 55 -6.19 -4.32 -4.11
N LEU A 56 -5.99 -3.06 -4.47
CA LEU A 56 -4.64 -2.51 -4.61
C LEU A 56 -3.94 -2.40 -3.25
N PHE A 57 -4.63 -1.93 -2.22
CA PHE A 57 -4.12 -1.90 -0.85
C PHE A 57 -4.42 -3.20 -0.11
N CYS A 58 -3.45 -3.73 0.62
CA CYS A 58 -3.62 -4.94 1.44
C CYS A 58 -4.48 -4.66 2.68
N SER A 59 -4.39 -3.45 3.22
CA SER A 59 -5.13 -2.97 4.39
C SER A 59 -5.14 -1.45 4.41
N ASP A 60 -5.79 -0.87 5.43
CA ASP A 60 -5.62 0.55 5.75
C ASP A 60 -4.16 0.87 6.05
N PRO A 61 -3.72 2.11 5.80
CA PRO A 61 -2.40 2.57 6.21
C PRO A 61 -2.30 2.59 7.74
N TYR A 62 -1.08 2.62 8.26
CA TYR A 62 -0.85 2.74 9.69
C TYR A 62 0.27 3.72 10.01
N LEU A 63 0.20 4.31 11.20
CA LEU A 63 1.07 5.38 11.65
C LEU A 63 2.17 4.82 12.54
N GLN A 64 3.43 5.17 12.23
CA GLN A 64 4.60 4.83 13.05
C GLN A 64 5.51 6.04 13.26
N ASN A 65 6.42 5.92 14.22
CA ASN A 65 7.46 6.92 14.48
C ASN A 65 6.91 8.34 14.57
N ILE A 66 5.82 8.52 15.33
CA ILE A 66 5.27 9.84 15.62
C ILE A 66 6.25 10.64 16.51
N THR A 67 6.40 11.89 16.18
CA THR A 67 7.18 12.88 16.95
C THR A 67 6.36 14.15 17.11
N SER A 68 6.88 15.15 17.80
CA SER A 68 6.22 16.45 17.91
C SER A 68 6.11 17.21 16.58
N SER A 69 6.82 16.80 15.54
CA SER A 69 6.87 17.53 14.25
C SER A 69 6.65 16.64 13.02
N GLY A 70 6.30 15.36 13.20
CA GLY A 70 6.08 14.48 12.05
C GLY A 70 5.66 13.07 12.41
N VAL A 71 5.29 12.30 11.38
CA VAL A 71 4.84 10.91 11.49
C VAL A 71 5.24 10.14 10.23
N ARG A 72 5.39 8.84 10.33
CA ARG A 72 5.58 7.96 9.19
C ARG A 72 4.28 7.20 8.90
N VAL A 73 3.82 7.29 7.66
CA VAL A 73 2.68 6.52 7.13
C VAL A 73 3.24 5.28 6.46
N MET A 74 2.84 4.11 6.94
CA MET A 74 3.22 2.79 6.43
C MET A 74 2.01 2.13 5.78
N TYR A 75 2.20 1.39 4.70
CA TYR A 75 1.15 0.63 4.03
C TYR A 75 1.73 -0.38 3.06
N GLN A 76 0.97 -1.46 2.81
CA GLN A 76 1.33 -2.50 1.86
C GLN A 76 0.33 -2.53 0.69
N THR A 77 0.83 -2.93 -0.47
CA THR A 77 0.05 -3.04 -1.71
C THR A 77 0.22 -4.42 -2.33
N ASN A 78 -0.79 -4.85 -3.08
CA ASN A 78 -0.77 -6.13 -3.81
C ASN A 78 -0.03 -6.05 -5.15
N ALA A 79 0.48 -4.88 -5.50
CA ALA A 79 1.30 -4.65 -6.68
C ALA A 79 2.32 -3.54 -6.40
N VAL A 80 3.37 -3.48 -7.20
CA VAL A 80 4.33 -2.37 -7.17
C VAL A 80 3.62 -1.08 -7.58
N VAL A 81 3.81 -0.01 -6.81
CA VAL A 81 3.11 1.26 -6.99
C VAL A 81 4.05 2.45 -7.04
N HIS A 82 3.65 3.47 -7.77
CA HIS A 82 4.07 4.86 -7.57
C HIS A 82 3.09 5.51 -6.60
N THR A 83 3.57 6.12 -5.51
CA THR A 83 2.70 6.46 -4.40
C THR A 83 3.09 7.74 -3.66
N TRP A 84 2.11 8.34 -3.01
CA TRP A 84 2.27 9.55 -2.18
C TRP A 84 1.18 9.61 -1.10
N VAL A 85 1.35 10.53 -0.15
CA VAL A 85 0.36 10.83 0.87
C VAL A 85 -0.13 12.26 0.68
N GLU A 86 -1.45 12.44 0.57
CA GLU A 86 -2.12 13.73 0.70
C GLU A 86 -2.41 13.98 2.18
N TYR A 87 -2.09 15.17 2.70
CA TYR A 87 -2.31 15.51 4.10
C TYR A 87 -2.59 17.00 4.30
N GLY A 88 -3.26 17.35 5.38
CA GLY A 88 -3.59 18.72 5.72
C GLY A 88 -4.32 18.83 7.05
N THR A 89 -4.60 20.05 7.49
CA THR A 89 -5.45 20.32 8.65
C THR A 89 -6.96 20.22 8.34
N ASP A 90 -7.26 20.06 7.07
CA ASP A 90 -8.56 19.71 6.52
C ASP A 90 -8.37 18.79 5.29
N THR A 91 -9.48 18.32 4.72
CA THR A 91 -9.46 17.40 3.57
C THR A 91 -9.56 18.09 2.21
N VAL A 92 -9.60 19.43 2.19
CA VAL A 92 -9.78 20.25 0.98
C VAL A 92 -8.46 20.86 0.54
N LYS A 93 -7.77 21.57 1.46
CA LYS A 93 -6.48 22.23 1.20
C LYS A 93 -5.35 21.30 1.65
N THR A 94 -4.95 20.39 0.80
CA THR A 94 -3.95 19.38 1.12
C THR A 94 -2.58 19.69 0.52
N LYS A 95 -1.56 19.22 1.23
CA LYS A 95 -0.17 19.10 0.76
C LYS A 95 0.10 17.65 0.35
N THR A 96 1.21 17.43 -0.33
CA THR A 96 1.67 16.09 -0.72
C THR A 96 3.00 15.79 -0.09
N ALA A 97 3.11 14.61 0.53
CA ALA A 97 4.36 14.04 1.00
C ALA A 97 4.75 12.83 0.13
N ARG A 98 6.05 12.71 -0.19
CA ARG A 98 6.61 11.65 -1.01
C ARG A 98 7.88 11.10 -0.37
N THR A 99 8.19 9.84 -0.62
CA THR A 99 9.49 9.29 -0.29
C THR A 99 10.44 9.53 -1.45
N LEU A 100 11.62 10.07 -1.15
CA LEU A 100 12.69 10.22 -2.11
C LEU A 100 13.88 9.34 -1.69
N LEU A 101 14.40 8.58 -2.64
CA LEU A 101 15.61 7.79 -2.49
C LEU A 101 16.61 8.26 -3.56
N ALA A 102 17.71 8.86 -3.13
CA ALA A 102 18.70 9.49 -4.03
C ALA A 102 18.05 10.47 -5.05
N GLY A 103 17.06 11.25 -4.60
CA GLY A 103 16.34 12.22 -5.43
C GLY A 103 15.26 11.65 -6.34
N GLN A 104 15.00 10.34 -6.29
CA GLN A 104 13.98 9.66 -7.09
C GLN A 104 12.88 9.07 -6.21
N GLU A 105 11.66 9.02 -6.73
CA GLU A 105 10.54 8.35 -6.09
C GLU A 105 10.64 6.83 -6.32
N PRO A 106 10.84 6.01 -5.27
CA PRO A 106 10.94 4.56 -5.42
C PRO A 106 9.59 3.99 -5.88
N CYS A 107 9.64 3.06 -6.83
CA CYS A 107 8.47 2.33 -7.32
C CYS A 107 8.84 0.89 -7.66
N PHE A 108 9.47 0.18 -6.70
CA PHE A 108 9.99 -1.17 -6.90
C PHE A 108 9.53 -2.16 -5.81
N ASP A 109 8.76 -1.70 -4.81
CA ASP A 109 8.34 -2.54 -3.70
C ASP A 109 6.82 -2.44 -3.46
N ILE A 110 6.32 -3.42 -2.70
CA ILE A 110 4.93 -3.50 -2.21
C ILE A 110 4.80 -3.00 -0.76
N GLU A 111 5.91 -2.85 -0.05
CA GLU A 111 5.95 -2.25 1.28
C GLU A 111 6.38 -0.80 1.16
N ASN A 112 5.47 0.09 1.48
CA ASN A 112 5.65 1.51 1.25
C ASN A 112 5.68 2.28 2.57
N LYS A 113 6.48 3.35 2.59
CA LYS A 113 6.59 4.26 3.74
C LYS A 113 6.77 5.68 3.26
N VAL A 114 5.99 6.59 3.83
CA VAL A 114 6.10 8.03 3.55
C VAL A 114 6.23 8.77 4.86
N ARG A 115 7.24 9.63 4.98
CA ARG A 115 7.42 10.52 6.11
C ARG A 115 6.72 11.85 5.84
N ILE A 116 5.94 12.31 6.81
CA ILE A 116 5.37 13.66 6.83
C ILE A 116 6.11 14.43 7.93
N ASP A 117 6.77 15.50 7.57
CA ASP A 117 7.59 16.31 8.47
C ASP A 117 7.13 17.77 8.47
N SER A 118 7.76 18.58 9.34
CA SER A 118 7.50 20.01 9.48
C SER A 118 6.05 20.32 9.83
N LEU A 119 5.47 19.48 10.68
CA LEU A 119 4.13 19.64 11.21
C LEU A 119 4.17 20.42 12.52
N GLU A 120 3.05 21.08 12.85
CA GLU A 120 2.89 21.85 14.08
C GLU A 120 2.53 20.93 15.26
N PRO A 121 3.27 20.97 16.39
CA PRO A 121 2.95 20.19 17.57
C PRO A 121 1.52 20.43 18.10
N GLY A 122 0.89 19.41 18.64
CA GLY A 122 -0.46 19.48 19.21
C GLY A 122 -1.59 19.62 18.20
N ARG A 123 -1.28 19.69 16.91
CA ARG A 123 -2.27 19.91 15.86
C ARG A 123 -2.81 18.59 15.29
N LYS A 124 -4.10 18.57 14.96
CA LYS A 124 -4.74 17.47 14.24
C LYS A 124 -4.51 17.61 12.75
N TYR A 125 -4.17 16.48 12.10
CA TYR A 125 -4.00 16.36 10.66
C TYR A 125 -4.86 15.23 10.10
N TYR A 126 -5.35 15.44 8.90
CA TYR A 126 -5.99 14.43 8.07
C TYR A 126 -5.02 13.96 7.01
N TYR A 127 -5.08 12.68 6.64
CA TYR A 127 -4.24 12.14 5.59
C TYR A 127 -4.94 10.99 4.85
N ARG A 128 -4.51 10.74 3.63
CA ARG A 128 -4.84 9.53 2.87
C ARG A 128 -3.68 9.16 1.97
N VAL A 129 -3.60 7.87 1.63
CA VAL A 129 -2.62 7.35 0.67
C VAL A 129 -3.22 7.36 -0.73
N CYS A 130 -2.40 7.76 -1.70
CA CYS A 130 -2.69 7.71 -3.12
C CYS A 130 -1.66 6.81 -3.79
N ALA A 131 -2.10 5.93 -4.67
CA ALA A 131 -1.24 4.98 -5.36
C ALA A 131 -1.66 4.77 -6.81
N GLN A 132 -0.68 4.56 -7.68
CA GLN A 132 -0.85 4.15 -9.07
C GLN A 132 -0.03 2.88 -9.30
N GLU A 133 -0.66 1.78 -9.71
CA GLU A 133 0.07 0.56 -10.04
C GLU A 133 1.07 0.80 -11.17
N VAL A 134 2.28 0.28 -11.05
CA VAL A 134 3.28 0.29 -12.10
C VAL A 134 3.01 -0.88 -13.05
N LEU A 135 2.31 -0.60 -14.14
CA LEU A 135 1.89 -1.62 -15.12
C LEU A 135 3.03 -2.01 -16.06
N LEU A 136 3.89 -1.06 -16.39
CA LEU A 136 5.09 -1.27 -17.17
C LEU A 136 6.19 -0.34 -16.67
N ASN A 137 7.41 -0.84 -16.53
CA ASN A 137 8.59 -0.06 -16.17
C ASN A 137 9.79 -0.51 -16.99
N GLU A 138 9.97 0.11 -18.13
CA GLU A 138 11.09 -0.09 -19.05
C GLU A 138 11.93 1.19 -19.13
N ALA A 139 13.15 1.10 -19.63
CA ALA A 139 14.10 2.22 -19.69
C ALA A 139 13.53 3.49 -20.32
N TYR A 140 12.69 3.36 -21.36
CA TYR A 140 12.13 4.48 -22.10
C TYR A 140 10.59 4.50 -22.11
N ARG A 141 9.95 3.59 -21.36
CA ARG A 141 8.50 3.47 -21.33
C ARG A 141 8.01 3.09 -19.95
N LYS A 142 7.29 3.99 -19.30
CA LYS A 142 6.62 3.74 -18.04
C LYS A 142 5.11 3.93 -18.23
N ILE A 143 4.31 2.98 -17.73
CA ILE A 143 2.85 3.07 -17.75
C ILE A 143 2.37 2.86 -16.33
N LEU A 144 1.60 3.81 -15.84
CA LEU A 144 0.96 3.77 -14.53
C LEU A 144 -0.54 3.53 -14.72
N GLY A 145 -1.13 2.80 -13.80
CA GLY A 145 -2.58 2.63 -13.69
C GLY A 145 -3.30 3.88 -13.22
N GLY A 146 -4.61 3.81 -13.10
CA GLY A 146 -5.42 4.87 -12.49
C GLY A 146 -5.03 5.11 -11.03
N THR A 147 -5.29 6.32 -10.54
CA THR A 147 -5.02 6.66 -9.14
C THR A 147 -6.09 6.05 -8.22
N VAL A 148 -5.66 5.22 -7.30
CA VAL A 148 -6.48 4.67 -6.22
C VAL A 148 -6.14 5.40 -4.93
N LYS A 149 -7.16 5.74 -4.13
CA LYS A 149 -7.01 6.48 -2.87
C LYS A 149 -7.65 5.71 -1.72
N THR A 150 -7.01 5.71 -0.55
CA THR A 150 -7.63 5.21 0.67
C THR A 150 -8.70 6.17 1.18
N ALA A 151 -9.46 5.75 2.18
CA ALA A 151 -10.26 6.67 2.98
C ALA A 151 -9.38 7.73 3.65
N TRP A 152 -10.00 8.80 4.13
CA TRP A 152 -9.34 9.78 4.99
C TRP A 152 -9.22 9.24 6.41
N HIS A 153 -8.02 9.35 6.96
CA HIS A 153 -7.68 9.08 8.35
C HIS A 153 -7.19 10.35 9.04
N SER A 154 -7.00 10.31 10.36
CA SER A 154 -6.52 11.48 11.09
C SER A 154 -5.64 11.08 12.27
N PHE A 155 -4.71 11.95 12.63
CA PHE A 155 -3.90 11.84 13.83
C PHE A 155 -3.69 13.22 14.45
N THR A 156 -3.33 13.23 15.73
CA THR A 156 -2.93 14.45 16.44
C THR A 156 -1.47 14.31 16.89
N LEU A 157 -0.66 15.33 16.61
CA LEU A 157 0.72 15.32 17.07
C LEU A 157 0.78 15.57 18.58
N PRO A 158 1.74 14.95 19.30
CA PRO A 158 1.99 15.32 20.68
C PRO A 158 2.41 16.78 20.79
N SER A 159 1.93 17.44 21.83
CA SER A 159 2.33 18.81 22.19
C SER A 159 3.38 18.75 23.30
N PRO A 160 4.35 19.70 23.36
CA PRO A 160 5.23 19.85 24.50
C PRO A 160 4.48 20.07 25.84
N ASP A 161 3.26 20.59 25.76
CA ASP A 161 2.40 20.85 26.91
C ASP A 161 1.51 19.63 27.29
N THR A 162 1.58 18.53 26.54
CA THR A 162 0.82 17.31 26.83
C THR A 162 1.29 16.72 28.16
N ARG A 163 0.40 16.71 29.16
CA ARG A 163 0.70 16.18 30.51
C ARG A 163 0.13 14.80 30.76
N ASN A 164 -0.91 14.42 30.02
CA ASN A 164 -1.58 13.15 30.15
C ASN A 164 -1.72 12.51 28.77
N PHE A 165 -1.47 11.22 28.68
CA PHE A 165 -1.72 10.40 27.51
C PHE A 165 -2.05 8.98 27.93
N THR A 166 -2.76 8.26 27.08
CA THR A 166 -3.10 6.85 27.28
C THR A 166 -2.30 6.00 26.30
N ALA A 167 -1.43 5.13 26.84
CA ALA A 167 -0.75 4.11 26.05
C ALA A 167 -1.40 2.75 26.29
N VAL A 168 -1.69 2.03 25.22
CA VAL A 168 -2.12 0.63 25.26
C VAL A 168 -0.95 -0.25 24.88
N ILE A 169 -0.65 -1.26 25.69
CA ILE A 169 0.46 -2.18 25.48
C ILE A 169 -0.10 -3.59 25.37
N TYR A 170 0.21 -4.24 24.26
CA TYR A 170 -0.10 -5.66 24.01
C TYR A 170 1.20 -6.48 24.06
N ASN A 171 1.13 -7.64 24.73
CA ASN A 171 2.25 -8.58 24.83
C ASN A 171 1.74 -9.97 24.47
N ASP A 172 2.61 -10.82 23.95
CA ASP A 172 2.40 -12.28 23.82
C ASP A 172 1.08 -12.69 23.15
N LEU A 173 0.69 -12.02 22.08
CA LEU A 173 -0.57 -12.32 21.38
C LEU A 173 -0.51 -13.62 20.58
N HIS A 174 0.66 -14.05 20.11
CA HIS A 174 0.90 -15.33 19.43
C HIS A 174 -0.14 -15.70 18.36
N GLU A 175 -0.47 -14.78 17.44
CA GLU A 175 -1.49 -14.96 16.38
C GLU A 175 -2.90 -15.28 16.88
N GLN A 176 -3.21 -15.00 18.13
CA GLN A 176 -4.56 -15.20 18.65
C GLN A 176 -5.47 -14.04 18.24
N ASP A 177 -5.89 -14.03 16.97
CA ASP A 177 -6.70 -12.94 16.39
C ASP A 177 -8.01 -12.70 17.16
N GLY A 178 -8.61 -13.75 17.70
CA GLY A 178 -9.79 -13.65 18.55
C GLY A 178 -9.52 -12.90 19.86
N VAL A 179 -8.33 -13.08 20.44
CA VAL A 179 -7.90 -12.36 21.65
C VAL A 179 -7.70 -10.88 21.32
N MET A 180 -7.01 -10.56 20.23
CA MET A 180 -6.80 -9.18 19.80
C MET A 180 -8.13 -8.43 19.60
N ASN A 181 -9.09 -9.04 18.91
CA ASN A 181 -10.41 -8.49 18.68
C ASN A 181 -11.18 -8.28 20.00
N SER A 182 -11.09 -9.24 20.94
CA SER A 182 -11.72 -9.14 22.24
C SER A 182 -11.13 -8.02 23.10
N LEU A 183 -9.82 -7.88 23.11
CA LEU A 183 -9.12 -6.79 23.81
C LEU A 183 -9.48 -5.42 23.22
N ALA A 184 -9.51 -5.28 21.91
CA ALA A 184 -9.95 -4.05 21.24
C ALA A 184 -11.41 -3.69 21.63
N GLN A 185 -12.31 -4.69 21.70
CA GLN A 185 -13.69 -4.47 22.10
C GLN A 185 -13.80 -4.10 23.60
N ILE A 186 -12.99 -4.69 24.48
CA ILE A 186 -12.92 -4.34 25.90
C ILE A 186 -12.51 -2.87 26.08
N LEU A 187 -11.47 -2.44 25.39
CA LEU A 187 -11.03 -1.03 25.42
C LEU A 187 -12.15 -0.09 25.00
N LYS A 188 -12.81 -0.41 23.89
CA LYS A 188 -13.96 0.37 23.37
C LYS A 188 -15.12 0.43 24.36
N ASN A 189 -15.51 -0.71 24.95
CA ASN A 189 -16.63 -0.80 25.90
C ASN A 189 -16.35 -0.01 27.19
N ASN A 190 -15.08 0.10 27.59
CA ASN A 190 -14.66 0.87 28.75
C ASN A 190 -14.35 2.34 28.43
N GLY A 191 -14.59 2.79 27.20
CA GLY A 191 -14.32 4.17 26.78
C GLY A 191 -12.84 4.55 26.75
N ILE A 192 -11.94 3.55 26.74
CA ILE A 192 -10.49 3.77 26.72
C ILE A 192 -10.09 4.13 25.28
N LYS A 193 -9.59 5.34 25.10
CA LYS A 193 -9.05 5.84 23.84
C LYS A 193 -7.52 5.89 23.95
N ALA A 194 -6.84 5.12 23.15
CA ALA A 194 -5.39 5.15 23.07
C ALA A 194 -4.91 6.38 22.29
N ASP A 195 -3.90 7.05 22.80
CA ASP A 195 -3.10 8.04 22.07
C ASP A 195 -1.92 7.36 21.36
N LEU A 196 -1.44 6.25 21.93
CA LEU A 196 -0.37 5.40 21.40
C LEU A 196 -0.67 3.94 21.66
N THR A 197 -0.23 3.06 20.76
CA THR A 197 -0.28 1.61 20.95
C THR A 197 1.11 1.00 20.80
N PHE A 198 1.42 0.02 21.64
CA PHE A 198 2.65 -0.76 21.58
C PHE A 198 2.31 -2.25 21.49
N PHE A 199 2.89 -2.92 20.49
CA PHE A 199 3.03 -4.38 20.46
C PHE A 199 4.43 -4.69 20.97
N ASN A 200 4.52 -5.19 22.21
CA ASN A 200 5.76 -5.31 22.96
C ASN A 200 6.32 -6.75 22.90
N GLY A 201 6.43 -7.27 21.70
CA GLY A 201 7.02 -8.58 21.43
C GLY A 201 6.05 -9.75 21.52
N ASP A 202 6.46 -10.84 20.89
CA ASP A 202 5.78 -12.13 20.82
C ASP A 202 4.30 -12.05 20.36
N CYS A 203 4.05 -11.09 19.47
CA CYS A 203 2.74 -10.92 18.85
C CYS A 203 2.58 -11.82 17.61
N VAL A 204 3.70 -12.21 16.98
CA VAL A 204 3.76 -13.16 15.88
C VAL A 204 4.66 -14.32 16.31
N PRO A 205 4.17 -15.57 16.42
CA PRO A 205 4.95 -16.66 16.98
C PRO A 205 6.15 -17.04 16.11
N GLU A 206 6.01 -16.96 14.78
CA GLU A 206 7.08 -17.28 13.85
C GLU A 206 6.75 -16.74 12.44
N PRO A 207 7.37 -15.65 11.96
CA PRO A 207 7.18 -15.17 10.60
C PRO A 207 7.74 -16.18 9.60
N ARG A 208 6.88 -16.84 8.84
CA ARG A 208 7.26 -17.93 7.92
C ARG A 208 7.87 -17.41 6.62
N ASP A 209 7.28 -16.36 6.11
CA ASP A 209 7.67 -15.69 4.88
C ASP A 209 7.13 -14.25 4.86
N ARG A 210 7.47 -13.50 3.81
CA ARG A 210 7.04 -12.10 3.66
C ARG A 210 5.53 -11.93 3.65
N ALA A 211 4.81 -12.81 2.97
CA ALA A 211 3.34 -12.70 2.86
C ALA A 211 2.69 -12.91 4.23
N HIS A 212 3.13 -13.91 4.98
CA HIS A 212 2.67 -14.16 6.34
C HIS A 212 3.00 -13.00 7.29
N ALA A 213 4.24 -12.47 7.23
CA ALA A 213 4.61 -11.31 8.06
C ALA A 213 3.74 -10.09 7.77
N ILE A 214 3.48 -9.79 6.49
CA ILE A 214 2.59 -8.68 6.08
C ILE A 214 1.17 -8.91 6.60
N GLU A 215 0.64 -10.12 6.45
CA GLU A 215 -0.70 -10.48 6.94
C GLU A 215 -0.80 -10.25 8.45
N ARG A 216 0.17 -10.74 9.23
CA ARG A 216 0.18 -10.61 10.70
C ARG A 216 0.28 -9.15 11.14
N VAL A 217 1.18 -8.39 10.55
CA VAL A 217 1.28 -6.95 10.82
C VAL A 217 -0.05 -6.26 10.53
N ASN A 218 -0.70 -6.55 9.41
CA ASN A 218 -1.98 -5.95 9.05
C ASN A 218 -3.11 -6.30 10.04
N VAL A 219 -3.14 -7.53 10.57
CA VAL A 219 -4.09 -7.92 11.62
C VAL A 219 -3.88 -7.11 12.89
N LEU A 220 -2.64 -6.98 13.35
CA LEU A 220 -2.28 -6.21 14.54
C LEU A 220 -2.63 -4.72 14.35
N MET A 221 -2.25 -4.13 13.22
CA MET A 221 -2.49 -2.71 12.92
C MET A 221 -3.99 -2.39 12.86
N ARG A 222 -4.79 -3.28 12.27
CA ARG A 222 -6.24 -3.13 12.22
C ARG A 222 -6.86 -3.21 13.62
N GLY A 223 -6.44 -4.19 14.43
CA GLY A 223 -6.92 -4.34 15.81
C GLY A 223 -6.60 -3.14 16.69
N ALA A 224 -5.45 -2.50 16.46
CA ALA A 224 -5.03 -1.29 17.18
C ALA A 224 -5.65 0.01 16.64
N ASN A 225 -6.44 -0.02 15.56
CA ASN A 225 -6.86 1.18 14.82
C ASN A 225 -5.66 2.05 14.40
N ALA A 226 -4.59 1.42 13.94
CA ALA A 226 -3.30 2.08 13.70
C ALA A 226 -3.32 3.11 12.57
N ALA A 227 -4.41 3.18 11.80
CA ALA A 227 -4.62 4.25 10.83
C ALA A 227 -4.84 5.63 11.50
N ASP A 228 -5.39 5.65 12.71
CA ASP A 228 -5.65 6.89 13.47
C ASP A 228 -4.83 6.96 14.77
N VAL A 229 -4.36 5.82 15.28
CA VAL A 229 -3.58 5.71 16.51
C VAL A 229 -2.16 5.28 16.18
N PRO A 230 -1.14 6.13 16.40
CA PRO A 230 0.25 5.75 16.15
C PRO A 230 0.64 4.51 16.93
N THR A 231 1.24 3.55 16.22
CA THR A 231 1.48 2.20 16.75
C THR A 231 2.94 1.80 16.57
N PHE A 232 3.52 1.20 17.59
CA PHE A 232 4.89 0.73 17.62
C PHE A 232 4.92 -0.78 17.74
N ILE A 233 5.82 -1.42 16.99
CA ILE A 233 6.10 -2.86 17.11
C ILE A 233 7.52 -3.02 17.63
N ILE A 234 7.65 -3.76 18.71
CA ILE A 234 8.92 -4.20 19.30
C ILE A 234 8.99 -5.71 19.07
N ARG A 235 10.07 -6.19 18.51
CA ARG A 235 10.26 -7.63 18.29
C ARG A 235 10.62 -8.33 19.62
N GLY A 236 9.94 -9.42 19.91
CA GLY A 236 10.30 -10.36 20.95
C GLY A 236 11.17 -11.49 20.38
N ASN A 237 11.31 -12.58 21.16
CA ASN A 237 12.10 -13.73 20.73
C ASN A 237 11.37 -14.63 19.72
N HIS A 238 10.05 -14.49 19.59
CA HIS A 238 9.27 -15.23 18.60
C HIS A 238 9.38 -14.63 17.19
N GLU A 239 9.39 -13.32 17.05
CA GLU A 239 9.50 -12.67 15.75
C GLU A 239 10.85 -12.91 15.04
N ILE A 240 11.87 -13.44 15.75
CA ILE A 240 13.21 -13.67 15.19
C ILE A 240 13.56 -15.16 15.05
N ARG A 241 12.58 -16.07 15.10
CA ARG A 241 12.83 -17.52 15.17
C ARG A 241 13.22 -18.19 13.86
N ASN A 242 12.96 -17.60 12.71
CA ASN A 242 13.27 -18.21 11.43
C ASN A 242 14.16 -17.33 10.53
N SER A 243 14.56 -17.88 9.37
CA SER A 243 15.44 -17.18 8.42
C SER A 243 14.84 -15.93 7.79
N TYR A 244 13.52 -15.76 7.82
CA TYR A 244 12.86 -14.56 7.29
C TYR A 244 13.07 -13.33 8.17
N SER A 245 13.20 -13.50 9.46
CA SER A 245 13.21 -12.42 10.47
C SER A 245 14.61 -11.98 10.91
N ALA A 246 15.66 -12.47 10.27
CA ALA A 246 17.06 -12.13 10.58
C ALA A 246 17.41 -10.66 10.31
#